data_87be801035ecc197fb51732f0ecda226
#
_entry.id   87be801035ecc197fb51732f0ecda226
#
_cell.length_a   1.000
_cell.length_b   1.000
_cell.length_c   1.000
_cell.angle_alpha   90.00
_cell.angle_beta   90.00
_cell.angle_gamma   90.00
#
_symmetry.space_group_name_H-M   'P 1'
#
loop_
_entity.id
_entity.type
_entity.pdbx_description
1 polymer ?
#
loop_
_entity_poly.entity_id
_entity_poly.type
_entity_poly.pdbx_seq_one_letter_code
_entity_poly.pdbx_strand_id
1 'polypeptide(L)'
;MIKPVAVDLPYPDMCDVTVSRKNALCLSPAYAAPHGELNAVLQYTYHHFNFDLVSKEVSDTLMGIAITEMRHFDILGTLLLKLGADPVITT
;
A
#
# COMPACT_ATOMS: atom_id res chain seq x y z
N MET A 1 10.24 1.70 23.16
CA MET A 1 9.62 1.10 21.97
C MET A 1 10.49 1.35 20.76
N ILE A 2 10.84 0.31 20.03
CA ILE A 2 11.59 0.44 18.78
C ILE A 2 10.61 0.85 17.68
N LYS A 3 10.91 1.92 16.96
CA LYS A 3 10.08 2.35 15.84
C LYS A 3 10.29 1.43 14.64
N PRO A 4 9.23 1.04 13.94
CA PRO A 4 9.38 0.29 12.69
C PRO A 4 10.17 1.08 11.66
N VAL A 5 11.02 0.40 10.91
CA VAL A 5 11.75 1.00 9.80
C VAL A 5 10.90 0.86 8.54
N ALA A 6 10.65 1.98 7.88
CA ALA A 6 9.88 2.02 6.64
C ALA A 6 10.62 2.85 5.60
N VAL A 7 10.29 2.65 4.33
CA VAL A 7 10.82 3.47 3.24
C VAL A 7 10.30 4.90 3.38
N ASP A 8 11.21 5.87 3.35
CA ASP A 8 10.88 7.29 3.46
C ASP A 8 11.38 8.03 2.20
N LEU A 9 10.89 7.62 1.05
CA LEU A 9 11.17 8.25 -0.23
C LEU A 9 10.02 9.19 -0.58
N PRO A 10 10.29 10.29 -1.32
CA PRO A 10 9.21 11.16 -1.78
C PRO A 10 8.27 10.41 -2.73
N TYR A 11 7.00 10.81 -2.72
CA TYR A 11 6.03 10.27 -3.67
C TYR A 11 6.38 10.74 -5.08
N PRO A 12 6.07 9.92 -6.11
CA PRO A 12 6.30 10.33 -7.49
C PRO A 12 5.44 11.54 -7.84
N ASP A 13 5.97 12.38 -8.74
CA ASP A 13 5.22 13.48 -9.31
C ASP A 13 4.17 12.94 -10.28
N MET A 14 2.92 13.33 -10.10
CA MET A 14 1.79 12.89 -10.92
C MET A 14 1.15 14.03 -11.70
N CYS A 15 1.85 15.16 -11.85
CA CYS A 15 1.30 16.33 -12.54
C CYS A 15 0.91 16.05 -13.99
N ASP A 16 1.63 15.17 -14.68
CA ASP A 16 1.44 14.87 -16.09
C ASP A 16 0.44 13.74 -16.34
N VAL A 17 -0.16 13.19 -15.29
CA VAL A 17 -1.14 12.11 -15.45
C VAL A 17 -2.43 12.68 -15.98
N THR A 18 -2.91 12.13 -17.09
CA THR A 18 -4.18 12.53 -17.72
C THR A 18 -5.24 11.47 -17.52
N VAL A 19 -6.50 11.86 -17.56
CA VAL A 19 -7.63 10.95 -17.41
C VAL A 19 -7.54 9.84 -18.46
N SER A 20 -7.65 8.58 -18.02
CA SER A 20 -7.61 7.41 -18.88
C SER A 20 -8.33 6.24 -18.22
N ARG A 21 -9.54 5.95 -18.72
CA ARG A 21 -10.30 4.80 -18.22
C ARG A 21 -9.55 3.47 -18.43
N LYS A 22 -8.89 3.33 -19.56
CA LYS A 22 -8.13 2.12 -19.88
C LYS A 22 -7.02 1.88 -18.85
N ASN A 23 -6.24 2.91 -18.55
CA ASN A 23 -5.16 2.80 -17.58
C ASN A 23 -5.68 2.58 -16.16
N ALA A 24 -6.80 3.21 -15.80
CA ALA A 24 -7.44 2.99 -14.51
C ALA A 24 -7.88 1.53 -14.34
N LEU A 25 -8.47 0.93 -15.36
CA LEU A 25 -8.89 -0.47 -15.33
C LEU A 25 -7.68 -1.42 -15.21
N CYS A 26 -6.56 -1.08 -15.85
CA CYS A 26 -5.33 -1.87 -15.73
C CYS A 26 -4.72 -1.81 -14.33
N LEU A 27 -4.80 -0.66 -13.66
CA LEU A 27 -4.19 -0.45 -12.34
C LEU A 27 -5.09 -0.88 -11.18
N SER A 28 -6.40 -0.84 -11.35
CA SER A 28 -7.36 -1.09 -10.28
C SER A 28 -7.09 -2.39 -9.50
N PRO A 29 -6.75 -3.54 -10.12
CA PRO A 29 -6.43 -4.75 -9.38
C PRO A 29 -5.24 -4.61 -8.43
N ALA A 30 -4.22 -3.82 -8.80
CA ALA A 30 -3.05 -3.59 -7.95
C ALA A 30 -3.40 -2.81 -6.67
N TYR A 31 -4.48 -2.03 -6.69
CA TYR A 31 -4.92 -1.23 -5.56
C TYR A 31 -5.59 -2.07 -4.47
N ALA A 32 -6.67 -2.76 -4.79
CA ALA A 32 -7.52 -3.39 -3.77
C ALA A 32 -8.01 -4.80 -4.11
N ALA A 33 -7.55 -5.42 -5.20
CA ALA A 33 -7.87 -6.81 -5.51
C ALA A 33 -7.16 -7.76 -4.54
N PRO A 34 -7.52 -9.05 -4.49
CA PRO A 34 -6.96 -10.00 -3.51
C PRO A 34 -5.44 -10.08 -3.46
N HIS A 35 -4.73 -9.76 -4.53
CA HIS A 35 -3.27 -9.74 -4.58
C HIS A 35 -2.71 -8.32 -4.72
N GLY A 36 -3.52 -7.31 -4.42
CA GLY A 36 -3.11 -5.91 -4.51
C GLY A 36 -2.45 -5.38 -3.24
N GLU A 37 -2.11 -4.09 -3.25
CA GLU A 37 -1.40 -3.43 -2.15
C GLU A 37 -2.17 -3.43 -0.83
N LEU A 38 -3.52 -3.30 -0.89
CA LEU A 38 -4.32 -3.35 0.33
C LEU A 38 -4.15 -4.70 1.04
N ASN A 39 -4.18 -5.80 0.29
CA ASN A 39 -3.97 -7.12 0.86
C ASN A 39 -2.57 -7.24 1.47
N ALA A 40 -1.55 -6.68 0.83
CA ALA A 40 -0.19 -6.68 1.36
C ALA A 40 -0.11 -5.96 2.71
N VAL A 41 -0.74 -4.78 2.84
CA VAL A 41 -0.81 -4.05 4.11
C VAL A 41 -1.42 -4.94 5.20
N LEU A 42 -2.54 -5.57 4.90
CA LEU A 42 -3.26 -6.41 5.87
C LEU A 42 -2.44 -7.64 6.26
N GLN A 43 -1.79 -8.31 5.32
CA GLN A 43 -1.00 -9.52 5.58
C GLN A 43 0.23 -9.20 6.42
N TYR A 44 0.98 -8.16 6.11
CA TYR A 44 2.15 -7.79 6.90
C TYR A 44 1.76 -7.33 8.30
N THR A 45 0.65 -6.61 8.46
CA THR A 45 0.15 -6.21 9.76
C THR A 45 -0.27 -7.43 10.60
N TYR A 46 -0.93 -8.39 9.99
CA TYR A 46 -1.32 -9.63 10.67
C TYR A 46 -0.08 -10.40 11.14
N HIS A 47 0.91 -10.57 10.28
CA HIS A 47 2.15 -11.25 10.66
C HIS A 47 2.95 -10.49 11.70
N HIS A 48 2.92 -9.17 11.68
CA HIS A 48 3.49 -8.34 12.73
C HIS A 48 2.93 -8.73 14.10
N PHE A 49 1.62 -8.85 14.22
CA PHE A 49 0.99 -9.27 15.48
C PHE A 49 1.37 -10.68 15.87
N ASN A 50 1.47 -11.60 14.91
CA ASN A 50 1.85 -12.98 15.19
C ASN A 50 3.25 -13.09 15.82
N PHE A 51 4.16 -12.19 15.47
CA PHE A 51 5.53 -12.23 15.95
C PHE A 51 5.78 -11.33 17.17
N ASP A 52 4.80 -10.57 17.62
CA ASP A 52 5.02 -9.55 18.64
C ASP A 52 5.56 -10.10 19.95
N LEU A 53 5.14 -11.30 20.36
CA LEU A 53 5.63 -11.97 21.57
C LEU A 53 6.77 -12.96 21.33
N VAL A 54 7.12 -13.21 20.08
CA VAL A 54 8.17 -14.17 19.70
C VAL A 54 9.47 -13.47 19.40
N SER A 55 9.44 -12.45 18.58
CA SER A 55 10.61 -11.67 18.19
C SER A 55 10.21 -10.24 17.86
N LYS A 56 10.59 -9.33 18.73
CA LYS A 56 10.32 -7.90 18.50
C LYS A 56 10.98 -7.39 17.22
N GLU A 57 12.18 -7.88 16.93
CA GLU A 57 12.90 -7.49 15.72
C GLU A 57 12.13 -7.88 14.46
N VAL A 58 11.64 -9.11 14.39
CA VAL A 58 10.83 -9.58 13.26
C VAL A 58 9.51 -8.82 13.20
N SER A 59 8.85 -8.66 14.34
CA SER A 59 7.57 -7.95 14.45
C SER A 59 7.71 -6.50 13.94
N ASP A 60 8.75 -5.78 14.37
CA ASP A 60 8.97 -4.39 13.97
C ASP A 60 9.35 -4.29 12.48
N THR A 61 10.11 -5.25 11.95
CA THR A 61 10.42 -5.32 10.52
C THR A 61 9.15 -5.51 9.69
N LEU A 62 8.26 -6.40 10.11
CA LEU A 62 6.98 -6.63 9.42
C LEU A 62 6.10 -5.39 9.44
N MET A 63 6.06 -4.66 10.55
CA MET A 63 5.31 -3.40 10.61
C MET A 63 5.92 -2.35 9.69
N GLY A 64 7.25 -2.29 9.60
CA GLY A 64 7.92 -1.39 8.65
C GLY A 64 7.55 -1.68 7.21
N ILE A 65 7.45 -2.96 6.84
CA ILE A 65 7.00 -3.38 5.51
C ILE A 65 5.53 -2.99 5.30
N ALA A 66 4.66 -3.20 6.30
CA ALA A 66 3.24 -2.82 6.21
C ALA A 66 3.09 -1.31 5.98
N ILE A 67 3.87 -0.49 6.66
CA ILE A 67 3.85 0.98 6.48
C ILE A 67 4.31 1.34 5.06
N THR A 68 5.33 0.67 4.54
CA THR A 68 5.82 0.88 3.17
C THR A 68 4.74 0.49 2.15
N GLU A 69 4.06 -0.63 2.36
CA GLU A 69 2.96 -1.06 1.50
C GLU A 69 1.77 -0.09 1.57
N MET A 70 1.53 0.53 2.73
CA MET A 70 0.49 1.57 2.84
C MET A 70 0.83 2.79 1.99
N ARG A 71 2.11 3.15 1.87
CA ARG A 71 2.54 4.22 0.96
C ARG A 71 2.27 3.85 -0.49
N HIS A 72 2.56 2.60 -0.89
CA HIS A 72 2.25 2.11 -2.23
C HIS A 72 0.74 2.16 -2.49
N PHE A 73 -0.06 1.77 -1.53
CA PHE A 73 -1.50 1.83 -1.62
C PHE A 73 -2.01 3.26 -1.83
N ASP A 74 -1.46 4.22 -1.07
CA ASP A 74 -1.80 5.64 -1.21
C ASP A 74 -1.39 6.18 -2.59
N ILE A 75 -0.21 5.80 -3.08
CA ILE A 75 0.26 6.18 -4.42
C ILE A 75 -0.71 5.67 -5.48
N LEU A 76 -1.11 4.41 -5.40
CA LEU A 76 -2.04 3.82 -6.37
C LEU A 76 -3.42 4.46 -6.30
N GLY A 77 -3.94 4.73 -5.11
CA GLY A 77 -5.22 5.42 -4.94
C GLY A 77 -5.19 6.83 -5.52
N THR A 78 -4.11 7.55 -5.28
CA THR A 78 -3.91 8.89 -5.85
C THR A 78 -3.82 8.84 -7.38
N LEU A 79 -3.10 7.86 -7.91
CA LEU A 79 -2.99 7.67 -9.36
C LEU A 79 -4.35 7.35 -9.98
N LEU A 80 -5.14 6.49 -9.35
CA LEU A 80 -6.50 6.19 -9.83
C LEU A 80 -7.37 7.43 -9.87
N LEU A 81 -7.31 8.29 -8.86
CA LEU A 81 -8.02 9.59 -8.87
C LEU A 81 -7.58 10.45 -10.06
N LYS A 82 -6.28 10.55 -10.29
CA LYS A 82 -5.73 11.32 -11.42
C LYS A 82 -6.16 10.76 -12.77
N LEU A 83 -6.34 9.45 -12.85
CA LEU A 83 -6.83 8.79 -14.05
C LEU A 83 -8.35 8.94 -14.24
N GLY A 84 -9.05 9.54 -13.28
CA GLY A 84 -10.49 9.77 -13.35
C GLY A 84 -11.35 8.65 -12.79
N ALA A 85 -10.75 7.72 -12.04
CA ALA A 85 -11.47 6.62 -11.42
C ALA A 85 -11.79 6.93 -9.95
N ASP A 86 -12.78 6.22 -9.42
CA ASP A 86 -13.08 6.21 -7.99
C ASP A 86 -12.22 5.12 -7.33
N PRO A 87 -11.32 5.46 -6.39
CA PRO A 87 -10.49 4.47 -5.71
C PRO A 87 -11.28 3.73 -4.61
N VAL A 88 -12.45 3.25 -4.95
CA VAL A 88 -13.33 2.55 -4.02
C VAL A 88 -12.69 1.24 -3.55
N ILE A 89 -12.86 0.94 -2.28
CA ILE A 89 -12.43 -0.32 -1.67
C ILE A 89 -13.67 -1.17 -1.43
N THR A 90 -13.70 -2.33 -2.08
CA THR A 90 -14.78 -3.31 -1.88
C THR A 90 -14.21 -4.51 -1.15
N THR A 91 -14.87 -4.91 -0.11
CA THR A 91 -14.49 -6.08 0.69
C THR A 91 -15.41 -7.27 0.41
#